data_373e694613d8da8c13d80560c764589a
#
_entry.id   373e694613d8da8c13d80560c764589a
#
_cell.length_a   1.000
_cell.length_b   1.000
_cell.length_c   1.000
_cell.angle_alpha   90.00
_cell.angle_beta   90.00
_cell.angle_gamma   90.00
#
_symmetry.space_group_name_H-M   'P 1'
#
loop_
_entity.id
_entity.type
_entity.pdbx_description
1 polymer ?
#
loop_
_entity_poly.entity_id
_entity_poly.type
_entity_poly.pdbx_seq_one_letter_code
_entity_poly.pdbx_strand_id
1 'polypeptide(L)'
;PTRPAAIGGAQLPLGKDRIDLLGDIAGYNGDGGIIPDFQQPGIPSMVSEYGSVTADRPGKYAPGWGDLQKNEAYKGLPWRSGQAVWCGFDHGSIAGSVMGKMGIVDYFRLPKRAWYWYRNEYGHEAPPAWPQEGVPARLRLEASKTTGILADGTDDVQLVVTVLDRDGRELSNSPDVTLSVLSGPGEFPTGRSITFSADSDIRIADGKAAM
;
A
#
# COMPACT_ATOMS: atom_id res chain seq x y z
N PRO A 1 15.23 30.38 1.91
CA PRO A 1 14.66 29.23 1.20
C PRO A 1 13.53 29.71 0.29
N THR A 2 13.42 29.12 -0.87
CA THR A 2 12.36 29.47 -1.84
C THR A 2 11.13 28.57 -1.71
N ARG A 3 11.14 27.65 -0.75
CA ARG A 3 10.05 26.71 -0.49
C ARG A 3 9.82 26.57 1.02
N PRO A 4 8.55 26.40 1.45
CA PRO A 4 8.24 26.13 2.84
C PRO A 4 8.88 24.82 3.32
N ALA A 5 9.32 24.79 4.57
CA ALA A 5 9.84 23.61 5.24
C ALA A 5 8.87 23.13 6.32
N ALA A 6 8.68 21.82 6.41
CA ALA A 6 7.92 21.18 7.47
C ALA A 6 8.79 20.18 8.22
N ILE A 7 8.54 20.04 9.51
CA ILE A 7 9.09 18.95 10.33
C ILE A 7 7.95 17.96 10.55
N GLY A 8 8.13 16.74 10.06
CA GLY A 8 7.19 15.64 10.32
C GLY A 8 7.60 14.82 11.56
N GLY A 9 6.72 13.94 12.00
CA GLY A 9 7.04 12.94 13.02
C GLY A 9 6.75 13.31 14.46
N ALA A 10 6.32 14.52 14.78
CA ALA A 10 5.84 14.84 16.11
C ALA A 10 4.58 14.04 16.44
N GLN A 11 4.63 13.18 17.44
CA GLN A 11 3.49 12.32 17.81
C GLN A 11 2.86 12.70 19.15
N LEU A 12 3.58 13.44 19.96
CA LEU A 12 3.14 13.85 21.29
C LEU A 12 3.35 15.36 21.48
N PRO A 13 2.48 16.01 22.23
CA PRO A 13 2.70 17.39 22.62
C PRO A 13 3.97 17.47 23.48
N LEU A 14 4.92 18.26 23.03
CA LEU A 14 6.23 18.39 23.68
C LEU A 14 6.30 19.63 24.58
N GLY A 15 5.16 20.17 24.98
CA GLY A 15 5.09 21.35 25.82
C GLY A 15 5.73 22.57 25.13
N LYS A 16 6.71 23.19 25.78
CA LYS A 16 7.36 24.40 25.25
C LYS A 16 8.27 24.12 24.04
N ASP A 17 8.75 22.89 23.91
CA ASP A 17 9.77 22.52 22.92
C ASP A 17 9.15 21.78 21.74
N ARG A 18 8.03 22.28 21.25
CA ARG A 18 7.34 21.71 20.11
C ARG A 18 8.17 21.83 18.83
N ILE A 19 8.78 20.73 18.40
CA ILE A 19 9.61 20.67 17.20
C ILE A 19 8.79 20.84 15.91
N ASP A 20 7.51 20.48 15.93
CA ASP A 20 6.60 20.68 14.80
C ASP A 20 6.43 22.15 14.41
N LEU A 21 6.69 23.08 15.34
CA LEU A 21 6.60 24.52 15.09
C LEU A 21 7.92 25.17 14.63
N LEU A 22 9.00 24.40 14.47
CA LEU A 22 10.29 24.93 14.01
C LEU A 22 10.36 25.19 12.50
N GLY A 23 9.39 24.67 11.72
CA GLY A 23 9.28 24.90 10.30
C GLY A 23 8.29 26.00 9.93
N ASP A 24 8.07 26.17 8.65
CA ASP A 24 7.03 27.06 8.09
C ASP A 24 5.63 26.41 8.15
N ILE A 25 5.60 25.07 8.27
CA ILE A 25 4.40 24.25 8.35
C ILE A 25 4.58 23.29 9.53
N ALA A 26 3.62 23.28 10.44
CA ALA A 26 3.59 22.32 11.54
C ALA A 26 3.20 20.92 11.02
N GLY A 27 4.04 19.91 11.29
CA GLY A 27 3.81 18.52 10.89
C GLY A 27 3.72 17.59 12.09
N TYR A 28 2.76 16.66 12.07
CA TYR A 28 2.63 15.63 13.10
C TYR A 28 2.15 14.30 12.51
N ASN A 29 2.41 13.21 13.22
CA ASN A 29 2.02 11.87 12.80
C ASN A 29 0.79 11.39 13.59
N GLY A 30 0.01 10.54 12.93
CA GLY A 30 -1.07 9.76 13.55
C GLY A 30 -2.25 10.60 14.02
N ASP A 31 -2.68 10.31 15.24
CA ASP A 31 -3.89 10.89 15.84
C ASP A 31 -3.73 12.31 16.40
N GLY A 32 -2.66 13.01 16.00
CA GLY A 32 -2.41 14.38 16.44
C GLY A 32 -3.61 15.30 16.30
N GLY A 33 -4.53 15.00 15.38
CA GLY A 33 -5.75 15.77 15.18
C GLY A 33 -6.67 15.91 16.38
N ILE A 34 -6.64 14.97 17.30
CA ILE A 34 -7.44 15.00 18.54
C ILE A 34 -6.71 15.62 19.71
N ILE A 35 -5.41 15.93 19.57
CA ILE A 35 -4.59 16.52 20.62
C ILE A 35 -4.73 18.03 20.54
N PRO A 36 -5.23 18.70 21.59
CA PRO A 36 -5.50 20.14 21.54
C PRO A 36 -4.29 21.01 21.13
N ASP A 37 -3.09 20.62 21.53
CA ASP A 37 -1.85 21.33 21.20
C ASP A 37 -1.59 21.42 19.69
N PHE A 38 -2.08 20.47 18.90
CA PHE A 38 -1.92 20.48 17.45
C PHE A 38 -3.06 21.21 16.71
N GLN A 39 -4.15 21.58 17.42
CA GLN A 39 -5.31 22.20 16.80
C GLN A 39 -5.18 23.68 16.54
N GLN A 40 -4.22 24.35 17.16
CA GLN A 40 -3.98 25.79 16.98
C GLN A 40 -2.48 26.10 16.92
N PRO A 41 -1.79 25.62 15.88
CA PRO A 41 -0.34 25.78 15.79
C PRO A 41 0.11 27.22 15.50
N GLY A 42 -0.79 28.11 15.05
CA GLY A 42 -0.46 29.48 14.64
C GLY A 42 0.19 29.62 13.27
N ILE A 43 0.54 28.50 12.65
CA ILE A 43 1.07 28.38 11.29
C ILE A 43 0.29 27.27 10.55
N PRO A 44 0.37 27.19 9.20
CA PRO A 44 -0.25 26.08 8.49
C PRO A 44 0.18 24.73 9.08
N SER A 45 -0.73 23.76 9.15
CA SER A 45 -0.45 22.44 9.71
C SER A 45 -0.85 21.31 8.80
N MET A 46 -0.16 20.18 8.90
CA MET A 46 -0.50 18.96 8.18
C MET A 46 -0.25 17.72 9.03
N VAL A 47 -1.01 16.67 8.74
CA VAL A 47 -0.67 15.32 9.20
C VAL A 47 0.39 14.77 8.27
N SER A 48 1.63 14.71 8.76
CA SER A 48 2.77 14.26 7.97
C SER A 48 2.79 12.74 7.73
N GLU A 49 2.05 12.00 8.58
CA GLU A 49 1.89 10.56 8.43
C GLU A 49 0.65 10.07 9.17
N TYR A 50 -0.19 9.30 8.49
CA TYR A 50 -1.31 8.58 9.10
C TYR A 50 -1.57 7.27 8.37
N GLY A 51 -2.33 6.37 8.96
CA GLY A 51 -2.92 5.24 8.28
C GLY A 51 -2.12 3.95 8.27
N SER A 52 -0.92 3.91 8.83
CA SER A 52 -0.02 2.75 8.93
C SER A 52 -0.73 1.41 9.18
N VAL A 53 -1.31 0.82 8.14
CA VAL A 53 -1.97 -0.49 8.22
C VAL A 53 -0.96 -1.58 7.99
N THR A 54 -0.69 -2.37 9.01
CA THR A 54 0.09 -3.59 8.83
C THR A 54 -0.85 -4.71 8.42
N ALA A 55 -1.01 -4.90 7.13
CA ALA A 55 -1.88 -5.95 6.60
C ALA A 55 -1.37 -6.49 5.28
N ASP A 56 -1.45 -7.81 5.13
CA ASP A 56 -1.32 -8.46 3.84
C ASP A 56 -2.54 -8.18 2.94
N ARG A 57 -2.41 -8.42 1.65
CA ARG A 57 -3.56 -8.51 0.76
C ARG A 57 -4.51 -9.63 1.22
N PRO A 58 -5.81 -9.45 1.13
CA PRO A 58 -6.51 -8.29 0.55
C PRO A 58 -6.60 -7.08 1.47
N GLY A 59 -6.37 -7.21 2.77
CA GLY A 59 -6.56 -6.14 3.74
C GLY A 59 -8.02 -5.71 3.91
N LYS A 60 -8.25 -4.60 4.59
CA LYS A 60 -9.59 -4.04 4.82
C LYS A 60 -9.91 -2.96 3.79
N TYR A 61 -11.18 -2.84 3.43
CA TYR A 61 -11.70 -1.70 2.68
C TYR A 61 -11.92 -0.52 3.62
N ALA A 62 -10.82 0.05 4.07
CA ALA A 62 -10.80 1.21 4.96
C ALA A 62 -9.35 1.70 5.06
N PRO A 63 -9.12 2.96 5.44
CA PRO A 63 -7.80 3.37 5.91
C PRO A 63 -7.45 2.61 7.19
N GLY A 64 -6.16 2.64 7.53
CA GLY A 64 -5.69 2.04 8.76
C GLY A 64 -6.13 2.77 10.03
N TRP A 65 -5.20 2.88 10.95
CA TRP A 65 -5.43 3.68 12.15
C TRP A 65 -5.28 5.17 11.85
N GLY A 66 -5.69 5.97 12.81
CA GLY A 66 -5.55 7.40 12.80
C GLY A 66 -6.84 8.13 12.52
N ASP A 67 -6.71 9.40 12.39
CA ASP A 67 -7.81 10.35 12.27
C ASP A 67 -8.76 10.07 11.13
N LEU A 68 -8.30 9.41 10.09
CA LEU A 68 -9.14 9.15 8.91
C LEU A 68 -10.29 8.20 9.14
N GLN A 69 -10.22 7.40 10.19
CA GLN A 69 -11.38 6.59 10.59
C GLN A 69 -12.49 7.43 11.23
N LYS A 70 -12.15 8.64 11.60
CA LYS A 70 -13.09 9.62 12.16
C LYS A 70 -13.29 10.71 11.10
N ASN A 71 -14.51 10.90 10.67
CA ASN A 71 -14.82 11.87 9.61
C ASN A 71 -14.31 13.29 9.90
N GLU A 72 -14.23 13.65 11.17
CA GLU A 72 -13.75 14.96 11.63
C GLU A 72 -12.25 15.15 11.39
N ALA A 73 -11.51 14.05 11.35
CA ALA A 73 -10.06 14.11 11.38
C ALA A 73 -9.43 14.59 10.07
N TYR A 74 -10.10 14.45 8.97
CA TYR A 74 -9.57 14.85 7.66
C TYR A 74 -10.52 15.73 6.83
N LYS A 75 -11.76 15.88 7.25
CA LYS A 75 -12.74 16.70 6.55
C LYS A 75 -13.11 17.93 7.36
N GLY A 76 -12.88 19.10 6.78
CA GLY A 76 -13.42 20.34 7.30
C GLY A 76 -12.78 20.87 8.58
N LEU A 77 -11.60 20.44 8.95
CA LEU A 77 -10.86 21.00 10.08
C LEU A 77 -10.09 22.25 9.63
N PRO A 78 -10.48 23.44 10.11
CA PRO A 78 -9.97 24.71 9.56
C PRO A 78 -8.48 24.97 9.88
N TRP A 79 -7.94 24.25 10.86
CA TRP A 79 -6.54 24.37 11.27
C TRP A 79 -5.61 23.38 10.57
N ARG A 80 -6.14 22.52 9.69
CA ARG A 80 -5.38 21.49 8.96
C ARG A 80 -5.36 21.79 7.46
N SER A 81 -4.16 21.88 6.89
CA SER A 81 -3.96 22.15 5.45
C SER A 81 -3.87 20.88 4.60
N GLY A 82 -3.57 19.73 5.19
CA GLY A 82 -3.42 18.49 4.44
C GLY A 82 -2.99 17.30 5.29
N GLN A 83 -2.84 16.16 4.61
CA GLN A 83 -2.41 14.91 5.23
C GLN A 83 -1.74 13.97 4.23
N ALA A 84 -0.80 13.16 4.71
CA ALA A 84 -0.08 12.19 3.92
C ALA A 84 -0.26 10.78 4.49
N VAL A 85 -0.68 9.85 3.64
CA VAL A 85 -0.83 8.45 4.05
C VAL A 85 0.54 7.78 4.23
N TRP A 86 0.70 7.04 5.30
CA TRP A 86 1.79 6.11 5.48
C TRP A 86 1.27 4.66 5.34
N CYS A 87 1.54 4.00 4.21
CA CYS A 87 2.24 4.59 3.08
C CYS A 87 1.65 4.10 1.76
N GLY A 88 2.15 4.59 0.65
CA GLY A 88 1.70 4.19 -0.68
C GLY A 88 2.00 2.72 -0.99
N PHE A 89 3.20 2.25 -0.65
CA PHE A 89 3.67 0.89 -0.94
C PHE A 89 4.19 0.21 0.32
N ASP A 90 4.05 -1.11 0.38
CA ASP A 90 4.80 -1.89 1.35
C ASP A 90 6.30 -1.60 1.19
N HIS A 91 7.00 -1.54 2.30
CA HIS A 91 8.42 -1.16 2.33
C HIS A 91 9.25 -2.12 3.18
N GLY A 92 10.55 -2.15 2.92
CA GLY A 92 11.47 -3.11 3.51
C GLY A 92 11.88 -2.84 4.95
N SER A 93 11.24 -1.90 5.67
CA SER A 93 11.55 -1.71 7.08
C SER A 93 10.87 -2.75 7.95
N ILE A 94 11.48 -3.05 9.07
CA ILE A 94 10.96 -3.99 10.05
C ILE A 94 10.05 -3.24 11.02
N ALA A 95 8.82 -3.73 11.17
CA ALA A 95 7.87 -3.29 12.19
C ALA A 95 7.75 -4.38 13.27
N GLY A 96 8.50 -4.24 14.35
CA GLY A 96 8.63 -5.29 15.35
C GLY A 96 9.41 -6.50 14.79
N SER A 97 8.77 -7.66 14.69
CA SER A 97 9.36 -8.91 14.15
C SER A 97 8.99 -9.18 12.70
N VAL A 98 8.26 -8.29 12.05
CA VAL A 98 7.74 -8.50 10.68
C VAL A 98 8.15 -7.36 9.76
N MET A 99 8.18 -7.66 8.45
CA MET A 99 8.37 -6.65 7.43
C MET A 99 7.23 -5.65 7.40
N GLY A 100 7.53 -4.39 7.08
CA GLY A 100 6.56 -3.30 7.02
C GLY A 100 5.55 -3.46 5.89
N LYS A 101 4.40 -4.03 6.19
CA LYS A 101 3.28 -4.23 5.26
C LYS A 101 2.26 -3.09 5.39
N MET A 102 2.75 -1.85 5.45
CA MET A 102 1.94 -0.67 5.75
C MET A 102 1.41 0.04 4.51
N GLY A 103 1.78 -0.43 3.32
CA GLY A 103 1.33 0.13 2.06
C GLY A 103 -0.16 -0.10 1.78
N ILE A 104 -0.78 0.80 1.05
CA ILE A 104 -2.08 0.57 0.42
C ILE A 104 -1.96 -0.29 -0.84
N VAL A 105 -0.73 -0.44 -1.34
CA VAL A 105 -0.30 -1.35 -2.41
C VAL A 105 0.82 -2.23 -1.86
N ASP A 106 0.84 -3.51 -2.22
CA ASP A 106 1.84 -4.44 -1.73
C ASP A 106 3.22 -4.27 -2.40
N TYR A 107 4.21 -5.06 -1.97
CA TYR A 107 5.57 -5.05 -2.55
C TYR A 107 5.60 -5.27 -4.06
N PHE A 108 4.66 -6.06 -4.56
CA PHE A 108 4.59 -6.49 -5.95
C PHE A 108 3.67 -5.60 -6.79
N ARG A 109 3.27 -4.45 -6.26
CA ARG A 109 2.40 -3.45 -6.91
C ARG A 109 0.96 -3.91 -7.10
N LEU A 110 0.52 -4.93 -6.36
CA LEU A 110 -0.88 -5.30 -6.34
C LEU A 110 -1.64 -4.47 -5.28
N PRO A 111 -2.77 -3.85 -5.65
CA PRO A 111 -3.53 -3.02 -4.72
C PRO A 111 -4.16 -3.85 -3.59
N LYS A 112 -4.11 -3.33 -2.38
CA LYS A 112 -4.90 -3.81 -1.25
C LYS A 112 -6.28 -3.16 -1.26
N ARG A 113 -7.23 -3.67 -0.50
CA ARG A 113 -8.59 -3.08 -0.45
C ARG A 113 -8.60 -1.63 0.02
N ALA A 114 -7.65 -1.22 0.85
CA ALA A 114 -7.48 0.17 1.26
C ALA A 114 -7.20 1.12 0.07
N TRP A 115 -6.44 0.68 -0.95
CA TRP A 115 -6.21 1.47 -2.15
C TRP A 115 -7.53 1.81 -2.86
N TYR A 116 -8.45 0.85 -2.96
CA TYR A 116 -9.77 1.06 -3.57
C TYR A 116 -10.64 1.98 -2.72
N TRP A 117 -10.46 1.98 -1.38
CA TRP A 117 -11.12 2.95 -0.52
C TRP A 117 -10.68 4.38 -0.84
N TYR A 118 -9.36 4.62 -0.96
CA TYR A 118 -8.83 5.94 -1.31
C TYR A 118 -9.28 6.38 -2.70
N ARG A 119 -9.28 5.46 -3.67
CA ARG A 119 -9.75 5.72 -5.02
C ARG A 119 -11.23 6.13 -5.04
N ASN A 120 -12.06 5.49 -4.24
CA ASN A 120 -13.46 5.85 -4.11
C ASN A 120 -13.64 7.18 -3.37
N GLU A 121 -12.94 7.39 -2.27
CA GLU A 121 -13.06 8.59 -1.45
C GLU A 121 -12.67 9.88 -2.20
N TYR A 122 -11.58 9.82 -2.96
CA TYR A 122 -11.04 11.00 -3.65
C TYR A 122 -11.34 11.03 -5.15
N GLY A 123 -11.44 9.89 -5.78
CA GLY A 123 -11.70 9.77 -7.22
C GLY A 123 -13.16 9.48 -7.57
N HIS A 124 -13.99 9.18 -6.57
CA HIS A 124 -15.39 8.79 -6.73
C HIS A 124 -15.58 7.55 -7.62
N GLU A 125 -14.59 6.67 -7.61
CA GLU A 125 -14.61 5.43 -8.35
C GLU A 125 -14.95 4.26 -7.43
N ALA A 126 -16.13 3.66 -7.65
CA ALA A 126 -16.58 2.52 -6.88
C ALA A 126 -15.57 1.34 -6.96
N PRO A 127 -15.36 0.60 -5.86
CA PRO A 127 -14.52 -0.59 -5.92
C PRO A 127 -15.14 -1.66 -6.83
N PRO A 128 -14.32 -2.57 -7.40
CA PRO A 128 -14.84 -3.71 -8.12
C PRO A 128 -15.56 -4.66 -7.16
N ALA A 129 -16.36 -5.55 -7.70
CA ALA A 129 -16.83 -6.70 -6.96
C ALA A 129 -15.63 -7.54 -6.51
N TRP A 130 -15.61 -7.92 -5.21
CA TRP A 130 -14.53 -8.73 -4.68
C TRP A 130 -14.66 -10.17 -5.13
N PRO A 131 -13.58 -10.82 -5.58
CA PRO A 131 -13.60 -12.23 -5.89
C PRO A 131 -14.01 -13.05 -4.66
N GLN A 132 -14.71 -14.12 -4.89
CA GLN A 132 -15.14 -15.04 -3.85
C GLN A 132 -14.37 -16.36 -3.96
N GLU A 133 -14.36 -17.15 -2.91
CA GLU A 133 -13.86 -18.51 -2.98
C GLU A 133 -14.73 -19.37 -3.91
N GLY A 134 -14.08 -20.31 -4.58
CA GLY A 134 -14.74 -21.24 -5.51
C GLY A 134 -13.82 -22.44 -5.79
N VAL A 135 -14.00 -23.06 -6.95
CA VAL A 135 -13.18 -24.20 -7.38
C VAL A 135 -12.15 -23.73 -8.41
N PRO A 136 -10.86 -23.62 -8.03
CA PRO A 136 -9.79 -23.26 -8.96
C PRO A 136 -9.71 -24.24 -10.13
N ALA A 137 -9.64 -23.73 -11.35
CA ALA A 137 -9.58 -24.54 -12.55
C ALA A 137 -8.58 -24.04 -13.59
N ARG A 138 -8.24 -22.75 -13.56
CA ARG A 138 -7.35 -22.09 -14.53
C ARG A 138 -6.49 -21.03 -13.86
N LEU A 139 -5.40 -20.68 -14.53
CA LEU A 139 -4.59 -19.52 -14.23
C LEU A 139 -4.61 -18.57 -15.44
N ARG A 140 -4.68 -17.27 -15.15
CA ARG A 140 -4.36 -16.22 -16.12
C ARG A 140 -3.00 -15.65 -15.74
N LEU A 141 -2.11 -15.55 -16.74
CA LEU A 141 -0.80 -14.91 -16.60
C LEU A 141 -0.78 -13.66 -17.47
N GLU A 142 -0.44 -12.55 -16.85
CA GLU A 142 -0.33 -11.24 -17.50
C GLU A 142 1.10 -10.72 -17.29
N ALA A 143 1.64 -10.05 -18.31
CA ALA A 143 2.97 -9.46 -18.27
C ALA A 143 2.87 -7.95 -18.53
N SER A 144 3.67 -7.15 -17.83
CA SER A 144 3.70 -5.69 -18.01
C SER A 144 4.13 -5.28 -19.41
N LYS A 145 4.94 -6.10 -20.06
CA LYS A 145 5.34 -5.97 -21.48
C LYS A 145 5.69 -7.34 -22.06
N THR A 146 5.45 -7.51 -23.36
CA THR A 146 5.70 -8.77 -24.08
C THR A 146 6.63 -8.59 -25.27
N THR A 147 7.01 -7.34 -25.59
CA THR A 147 7.90 -6.98 -26.71
C THR A 147 8.83 -5.86 -26.28
N GLY A 148 9.92 -5.68 -27.00
CA GLY A 148 10.89 -4.62 -26.73
C GLY A 148 11.67 -4.81 -25.43
N ILE A 149 11.76 -6.04 -24.93
CA ILE A 149 12.53 -6.38 -23.73
C ILE A 149 14.00 -6.46 -24.11
N LEU A 150 14.83 -5.69 -23.43
CA LEU A 150 16.27 -5.67 -23.64
C LEU A 150 16.95 -6.71 -22.73
N ALA A 151 17.80 -7.55 -23.31
CA ALA A 151 18.55 -8.55 -22.55
C ALA A 151 19.90 -7.96 -22.06
N ASP A 152 19.84 -6.84 -21.34
CA ASP A 152 21.00 -6.11 -20.84
C ASP A 152 21.17 -6.18 -19.30
N GLY A 153 20.31 -6.96 -18.65
CA GLY A 153 20.33 -7.15 -17.19
C GLY A 153 19.66 -6.01 -16.39
N THR A 154 19.05 -5.04 -17.07
CA THR A 154 18.38 -3.90 -16.42
C THR A 154 16.88 -3.84 -16.71
N ASP A 155 16.40 -4.63 -17.66
CA ASP A 155 15.01 -4.56 -18.12
C ASP A 155 14.14 -5.63 -17.46
N ASP A 156 13.18 -5.18 -16.67
CA ASP A 156 12.28 -6.04 -15.90
C ASP A 156 10.90 -6.20 -16.54
N VAL A 157 10.30 -7.34 -16.32
CA VAL A 157 8.91 -7.64 -16.70
C VAL A 157 8.16 -8.11 -15.47
N GLN A 158 7.20 -7.32 -15.03
CA GLN A 158 6.30 -7.78 -13.99
C GLN A 158 5.35 -8.83 -14.55
N LEU A 159 5.23 -9.96 -13.86
CA LEU A 159 4.26 -11.00 -14.13
C LEU A 159 3.19 -10.99 -13.05
N VAL A 160 1.93 -11.07 -13.45
CA VAL A 160 0.79 -11.22 -12.53
C VAL A 160 0.08 -12.52 -12.88
N VAL A 161 -0.09 -13.39 -11.89
CA VAL A 161 -0.89 -14.60 -12.00
C VAL A 161 -2.19 -14.45 -11.23
N THR A 162 -3.32 -14.85 -11.84
CA THR A 162 -4.65 -14.78 -11.25
C THR A 162 -5.30 -16.16 -11.31
N VAL A 163 -5.90 -16.58 -10.20
CA VAL A 163 -6.66 -17.83 -10.09
C VAL A 163 -8.07 -17.64 -10.63
N LEU A 164 -8.50 -18.54 -11.49
CA LEU A 164 -9.82 -18.52 -12.14
C LEU A 164 -10.57 -19.82 -11.93
N ASP A 165 -11.90 -19.73 -11.95
CA ASP A 165 -12.76 -20.91 -12.10
C ASP A 165 -12.80 -21.42 -13.56
N ARG A 166 -13.60 -22.48 -13.80
CA ARG A 166 -13.78 -23.04 -15.15
C ARG A 166 -14.43 -22.06 -16.15
N ASP A 167 -15.19 -21.11 -15.62
CA ASP A 167 -15.93 -20.13 -16.43
C ASP A 167 -15.10 -18.86 -16.66
N GLY A 168 -13.87 -18.80 -16.11
CA GLY A 168 -12.95 -17.67 -16.23
C GLY A 168 -13.19 -16.53 -15.24
N ARG A 169 -14.00 -16.74 -14.20
CA ARG A 169 -14.21 -15.76 -13.14
C ARG A 169 -13.03 -15.80 -12.16
N GLU A 170 -12.60 -14.62 -11.71
CA GLU A 170 -11.55 -14.50 -10.69
C GLU A 170 -12.03 -15.06 -9.36
N LEU A 171 -11.14 -15.78 -8.68
CA LEU A 171 -11.37 -16.37 -7.37
C LEU A 171 -10.45 -15.76 -6.33
N SER A 172 -10.86 -15.77 -5.07
CA SER A 172 -10.03 -15.38 -3.92
C SER A 172 -9.20 -16.53 -3.34
N ASN A 173 -9.41 -17.76 -3.81
CA ASN A 173 -8.60 -18.92 -3.42
C ASN A 173 -7.11 -18.65 -3.67
N SER A 174 -6.28 -19.15 -2.77
CA SER A 174 -4.83 -18.94 -2.81
C SER A 174 -4.07 -20.27 -2.79
N PRO A 175 -4.25 -21.13 -3.82
CA PRO A 175 -3.48 -22.37 -3.94
C PRO A 175 -2.01 -22.04 -4.24
N ASP A 176 -1.11 -22.96 -3.94
CA ASP A 176 0.27 -22.84 -4.40
C ASP A 176 0.32 -22.78 -5.92
N VAL A 177 1.09 -21.84 -6.46
CA VAL A 177 1.29 -21.67 -7.90
C VAL A 177 2.77 -21.59 -8.20
N THR A 178 3.22 -22.39 -9.17
CA THR A 178 4.59 -22.33 -9.67
C THR A 178 4.60 -21.82 -11.11
N LEU A 179 5.41 -20.81 -11.35
CA LEU A 179 5.76 -20.34 -12.70
C LEU A 179 7.14 -20.85 -13.07
N SER A 180 7.34 -21.25 -14.33
CA SER A 180 8.62 -21.72 -14.84
C SER A 180 8.93 -21.09 -16.19
N VAL A 181 10.20 -20.73 -16.40
CA VAL A 181 10.70 -20.28 -17.71
C VAL A 181 10.96 -21.51 -18.57
N LEU A 182 10.15 -21.72 -19.58
CA LEU A 182 10.27 -22.87 -20.47
C LEU A 182 11.44 -22.73 -21.43
N SER A 183 11.69 -21.53 -21.95
CA SER A 183 12.78 -21.24 -22.90
C SER A 183 13.17 -19.77 -22.84
N GLY A 184 14.34 -19.43 -23.43
CA GLY A 184 14.87 -18.08 -23.46
C GLY A 184 15.74 -17.73 -22.25
N PRO A 185 16.35 -16.53 -22.25
CA PRO A 185 17.36 -16.12 -21.28
C PRO A 185 16.78 -15.55 -19.97
N GLY A 186 15.48 -15.25 -19.93
CA GLY A 186 14.85 -14.68 -18.73
C GLY A 186 14.91 -15.60 -17.51
N GLU A 187 14.96 -15.02 -16.34
CA GLU A 187 14.91 -15.75 -15.05
C GLU A 187 14.15 -14.95 -13.99
N PHE A 188 13.66 -15.66 -12.99
CA PHE A 188 13.15 -15.06 -11.76
C PHE A 188 14.31 -14.81 -10.79
N PRO A 189 14.13 -13.97 -9.75
CA PRO A 189 15.12 -13.85 -8.67
C PRO A 189 15.50 -15.20 -8.02
N THR A 190 14.63 -16.19 -8.13
CA THR A 190 14.84 -17.58 -7.64
C THR A 190 15.38 -18.52 -8.71
N GLY A 191 15.78 -18.03 -9.88
CA GLY A 191 16.29 -18.81 -11.01
C GLY A 191 15.22 -19.12 -12.06
N ARG A 192 15.17 -20.37 -12.55
CA ARG A 192 14.28 -20.76 -13.67
C ARG A 192 12.82 -21.02 -13.27
N SER A 193 12.51 -20.96 -11.98
CA SER A 193 11.14 -21.11 -11.48
C SER A 193 10.93 -20.32 -10.20
N ILE A 194 9.68 -19.99 -9.93
CA ILE A 194 9.24 -19.33 -8.70
C ILE A 194 7.95 -19.98 -8.23
N THR A 195 7.83 -20.23 -6.92
CA THR A 195 6.61 -20.76 -6.30
C THR A 195 6.04 -19.73 -5.34
N PHE A 196 4.78 -19.41 -5.54
CA PHE A 196 3.97 -18.58 -4.65
C PHE A 196 3.19 -19.53 -3.73
N SER A 197 3.53 -19.57 -2.46
CA SER A 197 2.86 -20.40 -1.46
C SER A 197 2.37 -19.56 -0.29
N ALA A 198 1.43 -20.10 0.49
CA ALA A 198 0.81 -19.37 1.59
C ALA A 198 1.83 -18.94 2.67
N ASP A 199 2.88 -19.71 2.86
CA ASP A 199 3.91 -19.48 3.89
C ASP A 199 5.13 -18.68 3.40
N SER A 200 5.09 -18.21 2.16
CA SER A 200 6.18 -17.45 1.55
C SER A 200 5.93 -15.94 1.61
N ASP A 201 7.00 -15.16 1.69
CA ASP A 201 6.93 -13.69 1.53
C ASP A 201 6.45 -13.27 0.14
N ILE A 202 6.65 -14.12 -0.86
CA ILE A 202 6.15 -13.95 -2.23
C ILE A 202 4.85 -14.75 -2.45
N ARG A 203 3.98 -14.74 -1.46
CA ARG A 203 2.78 -15.57 -1.46
C ARG A 203 1.73 -15.13 -2.48
N ILE A 204 0.93 -16.12 -2.89
CA ILE A 204 -0.36 -15.84 -3.50
C ILE A 204 -1.36 -15.44 -2.39
N ALA A 205 -2.14 -14.41 -2.62
CA ALA A 205 -3.17 -13.94 -1.71
C ALA A 205 -4.33 -13.32 -2.48
N ASP A 206 -5.56 -13.57 -2.01
CA ASP A 206 -6.78 -13.10 -2.68
C ASP A 206 -6.79 -13.46 -4.18
N GLY A 207 -6.36 -14.69 -4.48
CA GLY A 207 -6.32 -15.23 -5.83
C GLY A 207 -5.28 -14.64 -6.77
N LYS A 208 -4.36 -13.81 -6.29
CA LYS A 208 -3.34 -13.16 -7.13
C LYS A 208 -1.95 -13.24 -6.50
N ALA A 209 -0.96 -13.38 -7.36
CA ALA A 209 0.44 -13.17 -7.02
C ALA A 209 1.12 -12.39 -8.15
N ALA A 210 2.24 -11.74 -7.82
CA ALA A 210 3.06 -11.04 -8.82
C ALA A 210 4.55 -11.13 -8.49
N MET A 211 5.37 -10.99 -9.49
CA MET A 211 6.80 -10.88 -9.38
C MET A 211 7.33 -9.99 -10.52
#